data_058a1be6c39be35a60d903f33fa4e2d2
#
_entry.id   058a1be6c39be35a60d903f33fa4e2d2
#
_cell.length_a   1.000
_cell.length_b   1.000
_cell.length_c   1.000
_cell.angle_alpha   90.00
_cell.angle_beta   90.00
_cell.angle_gamma   90.00
#
_symmetry.space_group_name_H-M   'P 1'
#
loop_
_entity.id
_entity.type
_entity.pdbx_description
1 polymer ?
#
loop_
_entity_poly.entity_id
_entity_poly.type
_entity_poly.pdbx_seq_one_letter_code
_entity_poly.pdbx_strand_id
1 'polypeptide(L)'
;MVKRNKASVIFAAATVALQAQESFCFAPTTSRCHGGFHLSQTQRIPTTVLRSNRVEIAEVDVADEPCLVGDNVVSSCDVVFDGDEAQPLPQSTIAKGGTQTKLSAATNLGKCICGAGSFALPHVFLTEGVAGGAIAMTLCAFLAMNTMQSINRSRFVAVEGMDPATNPPPSSYVELADLALGKGASNVVFSLTLAASLGVCSTYIVFIGQTLASLSADAMSGNVVHTLAPNIAETTWEIITAATVLPISLVRNYGIFAFTSALGVTAVLGGILVTLAYGVLVDPGGGIVEALAATTELKMWPDSFADAFGGSFGTIAYLFCVNFLTFPIINSMKDSKNDYEGAVSTAVAIIWTVNVFFAIVCLGFYGDDTQDLVLQNLDNGPYLSALKILLCVDLLFTFPVVFSSGRQILENYILGNPKANDEDTTSLALSRAAITSGAVATCFGLSQLGGFGVVANLVGGLAQGTLAFIIPPAMAIALSRKSGDGSFTESEIPQWLTGSFGVLVVSCVTYFTLTESLR
;
A
#
# COMPACT_ATOMS: atom_id res chain seq x y z
N MET A 1 9.29 28.08 35.01
CA MET A 1 8.95 28.79 33.77
C MET A 1 9.24 27.96 32.52
N VAL A 2 10.17 27.02 32.54
CA VAL A 2 10.58 26.17 31.40
C VAL A 2 9.51 25.14 30.96
N LYS A 3 8.68 24.62 31.86
CA LYS A 3 7.61 23.62 31.53
C LYS A 3 6.47 24.15 30.66
N ARG A 4 6.20 25.46 30.65
CA ARG A 4 5.10 26.05 29.85
C ARG A 4 5.41 26.20 28.35
N ASN A 5 6.71 26.27 27.98
CA ASN A 5 7.10 26.45 26.57
C ASN A 5 7.11 25.12 25.77
N LYS A 6 7.27 23.98 26.48
CA LYS A 6 7.35 22.66 25.80
C LYS A 6 6.02 22.23 25.16
N ALA A 7 4.90 22.49 25.86
CA ALA A 7 3.56 22.19 25.32
C ALA A 7 3.21 23.04 24.07
N SER A 8 3.68 24.29 24.02
CA SER A 8 3.45 25.19 22.87
C SER A 8 4.17 24.73 21.61
N VAL A 9 5.35 24.13 21.72
CA VAL A 9 6.13 23.66 20.57
C VAL A 9 5.57 22.35 20.02
N ILE A 10 5.12 21.45 20.90
CA ILE A 10 4.42 20.21 20.49
C ILE A 10 3.12 20.58 19.79
N PHE A 11 2.39 21.58 20.30
CA PHE A 11 1.16 22.07 19.67
C PHE A 11 1.45 22.76 18.35
N ALA A 12 2.54 23.52 18.24
CA ALA A 12 2.99 24.15 16.99
C ALA A 12 3.41 23.11 15.95
N ALA A 13 4.12 22.04 16.34
CA ALA A 13 4.46 20.94 15.44
C ALA A 13 3.21 20.19 14.94
N ALA A 14 2.24 19.94 15.82
CA ALA A 14 0.95 19.37 15.43
C ALA A 14 0.14 20.31 14.52
N THR A 15 0.21 21.63 14.73
CA THR A 15 -0.45 22.64 13.90
C THR A 15 0.20 22.75 12.52
N VAL A 16 1.53 22.63 12.43
CA VAL A 16 2.28 22.58 11.16
C VAL A 16 1.93 21.29 10.38
N ALA A 17 1.79 20.17 11.07
CA ALA A 17 1.33 18.91 10.46
C ALA A 17 -0.11 19.04 9.92
N LEU A 18 -0.99 19.75 10.63
CA LEU A 18 -2.36 20.05 10.20
C LEU A 18 -2.40 21.05 9.03
N GLN A 19 -1.50 22.05 9.00
CA GLN A 19 -1.40 22.99 7.87
C GLN A 19 -0.77 22.37 6.62
N ALA A 20 0.14 21.43 6.78
CA ALA A 20 0.63 20.60 5.67
C ALA A 20 -0.51 19.79 5.02
N GLN A 21 -1.56 19.48 5.76
CA GLN A 21 -2.75 18.78 5.28
C GLN A 21 -3.51 19.55 4.20
N GLU A 22 -3.59 20.87 4.25
CA GLU A 22 -4.26 21.68 3.21
C GLU A 22 -3.55 21.62 1.87
N SER A 23 -2.23 21.38 1.87
CA SER A 23 -1.40 21.21 0.67
C SER A 23 -1.45 19.77 0.11
N PHE A 24 -1.87 18.79 0.91
CA PHE A 24 -1.93 17.36 0.56
C PHE A 24 -3.34 16.77 0.53
N CYS A 25 -4.38 17.60 0.65
CA CYS A 25 -5.77 17.13 0.65
C CYS A 25 -6.13 16.44 -0.67
N PHE A 26 -6.45 15.16 -0.59
CA PHE A 26 -7.30 14.45 -1.52
C PHE A 26 -8.70 15.08 -1.49
N ALA A 27 -8.96 16.04 -2.37
CA ALA A 27 -10.32 16.43 -2.65
C ALA A 27 -10.98 15.31 -3.46
N PRO A 28 -12.02 14.64 -2.93
CA PRO A 28 -12.94 13.96 -3.82
C PRO A 28 -13.58 15.08 -4.64
N THR A 29 -13.35 15.10 -5.95
CA THR A 29 -14.08 15.97 -6.87
C THR A 29 -15.55 15.54 -6.90
N THR A 30 -16.30 15.95 -5.89
CA THR A 30 -17.74 16.14 -6.02
C THR A 30 -17.93 17.44 -6.78
N SER A 31 -18.06 17.36 -8.10
CA SER A 31 -18.54 18.45 -8.92
C SER A 31 -19.97 18.77 -8.49
N ARG A 32 -20.12 19.73 -7.57
CA ARG A 32 -21.36 20.47 -7.40
C ARG A 32 -21.52 21.36 -8.62
N CYS A 33 -22.34 20.96 -9.55
CA CYS A 33 -22.92 21.87 -10.51
C CYS A 33 -23.83 22.85 -9.79
N HIS A 34 -23.33 24.08 -9.56
CA HIS A 34 -24.17 25.25 -9.30
C HIS A 34 -23.94 26.21 -10.45
N GLY A 35 -25.02 26.62 -11.05
CA GLY A 35 -25.01 27.74 -11.96
C GLY A 35 -25.75 27.46 -13.27
N GLY A 36 -27.02 27.76 -13.30
CA GLY A 36 -27.80 27.82 -14.52
C GLY A 36 -27.23 28.87 -15.46
N PHE A 37 -27.11 28.53 -16.72
CA PHE A 37 -27.13 29.49 -17.82
C PHE A 37 -27.96 28.91 -18.96
N HIS A 38 -29.06 29.56 -19.26
CA HIS A 38 -29.79 29.42 -20.50
C HIS A 38 -28.91 29.85 -21.67
N LEU A 39 -28.70 28.99 -22.64
CA LEU A 39 -28.45 29.36 -24.01
C LEU A 39 -28.91 28.23 -24.94
N SER A 40 -29.98 28.50 -25.64
CA SER A 40 -30.48 27.73 -26.77
C SER A 40 -29.51 27.88 -27.94
N GLN A 41 -28.89 26.79 -28.38
CA GLN A 41 -28.44 26.63 -29.77
C GLN A 41 -28.53 25.18 -30.16
N THR A 42 -29.46 24.89 -31.04
CA THR A 42 -29.60 23.65 -31.81
C THR A 42 -28.40 23.49 -32.72
N GLN A 43 -27.50 22.57 -32.43
CA GLN A 43 -26.51 22.06 -33.41
C GLN A 43 -26.99 20.72 -33.96
N ARG A 44 -27.28 20.67 -35.24
CA ARG A 44 -27.56 19.45 -36.00
C ARG A 44 -26.24 18.70 -36.26
N ILE A 45 -26.19 17.43 -35.91
CA ILE A 45 -25.08 16.54 -36.28
C ILE A 45 -25.58 15.62 -37.40
N PRO A 46 -24.94 15.56 -38.55
CA PRO A 46 -25.32 14.63 -39.59
C PRO A 46 -24.74 13.23 -39.33
N THR A 47 -25.61 12.22 -39.33
CA THR A 47 -25.22 10.80 -39.25
C THR A 47 -25.21 10.19 -40.65
N THR A 48 -24.06 9.70 -41.08
CA THR A 48 -23.89 9.05 -42.37
C THR A 48 -24.02 7.54 -42.25
N VAL A 49 -24.99 6.95 -42.88
CA VAL A 49 -25.17 5.49 -42.97
C VAL A 49 -24.69 5.00 -44.33
N LEU A 50 -23.68 4.15 -44.36
CA LEU A 50 -23.18 3.48 -45.55
C LEU A 50 -23.96 2.18 -45.83
N ARG A 51 -24.76 2.16 -46.88
CA ARG A 51 -25.33 0.95 -47.45
C ARG A 51 -24.85 0.83 -48.91
N SER A 52 -24.25 -0.30 -49.21
CA SER A 52 -23.69 -0.72 -50.52
C SER A 52 -23.98 0.21 -51.71
N ASN A 53 -22.94 0.95 -52.12
CA ASN A 53 -22.80 1.68 -53.39
C ASN A 53 -23.74 2.90 -53.69
N ARG A 54 -24.43 3.45 -52.72
CA ARG A 54 -25.02 4.80 -52.86
C ARG A 54 -25.08 5.48 -51.49
N VAL A 55 -24.72 6.77 -51.44
CA VAL A 55 -24.87 7.64 -50.27
C VAL A 55 -26.24 8.28 -50.35
N GLU A 56 -27.16 7.96 -49.48
CA GLU A 56 -28.40 8.69 -49.25
C GLU A 56 -28.36 9.29 -47.85
N ILE A 57 -28.63 10.59 -47.77
CA ILE A 57 -28.75 11.30 -46.49
C ILE A 57 -30.24 11.30 -46.08
N ALA A 58 -30.56 10.60 -44.98
CA ALA A 58 -31.89 10.68 -44.42
C ALA A 58 -31.85 11.53 -43.14
N GLU A 59 -32.70 12.56 -43.10
CA GLU A 59 -32.99 13.30 -41.87
C GLU A 59 -34.00 12.50 -41.06
N VAL A 60 -33.65 12.26 -39.79
CA VAL A 60 -34.58 11.68 -38.80
C VAL A 60 -34.87 12.74 -37.74
N ASP A 61 -36.12 13.16 -37.69
CA ASP A 61 -36.64 14.00 -36.60
C ASP A 61 -36.74 13.14 -35.30
N VAL A 62 -35.96 13.51 -34.29
CA VAL A 62 -36.08 12.95 -32.94
C VAL A 62 -36.99 13.87 -32.12
N ALA A 63 -38.18 13.41 -31.80
CA ALA A 63 -39.10 14.10 -30.89
C ALA A 63 -38.56 14.01 -29.45
N ASP A 64 -38.48 15.17 -28.81
CA ASP A 64 -38.15 15.31 -27.39
C ASP A 64 -39.30 14.82 -26.50
N GLU A 65 -39.25 13.57 -26.01
CA GLU A 65 -39.92 13.20 -24.77
C GLU A 65 -39.03 12.29 -23.94
N PRO A 66 -38.76 12.60 -22.65
CA PRO A 66 -38.00 11.74 -21.76
C PRO A 66 -38.85 10.59 -21.25
N CYS A 67 -38.45 9.36 -21.51
CA CYS A 67 -39.04 8.19 -20.89
C CYS A 67 -38.59 8.08 -19.42
N LEU A 68 -39.49 8.35 -18.51
CA LEU A 68 -39.33 8.12 -17.07
C LEU A 68 -39.73 6.68 -16.75
N VAL A 69 -38.76 5.83 -16.36
CA VAL A 69 -39.04 4.55 -15.70
C VAL A 69 -38.09 4.44 -14.51
N GLY A 70 -38.61 4.73 -13.31
CA GLY A 70 -37.91 4.51 -12.03
C GLY A 70 -36.67 5.40 -11.82
N ASP A 71 -36.25 5.59 -10.58
CA ASP A 71 -35.23 6.52 -10.10
C ASP A 71 -33.79 6.42 -10.68
N ASN A 72 -33.62 5.94 -11.92
CA ASN A 72 -32.34 5.90 -12.60
C ASN A 72 -32.44 6.47 -14.01
N VAL A 73 -31.72 7.55 -14.25
CA VAL A 73 -31.55 8.14 -15.59
C VAL A 73 -30.59 7.27 -16.39
N VAL A 74 -31.10 6.54 -17.39
CA VAL A 74 -30.27 5.79 -18.35
C VAL A 74 -30.11 6.65 -19.61
N SER A 75 -28.90 7.07 -19.89
CA SER A 75 -28.54 7.87 -21.07
C SER A 75 -27.98 7.01 -22.22
N SER A 76 -28.72 6.02 -22.70
CA SER A 76 -28.54 5.44 -24.02
C SER A 76 -29.74 4.55 -24.37
N CYS A 77 -30.40 4.85 -25.47
CA CYS A 77 -31.41 3.99 -26.05
C CYS A 77 -30.72 2.92 -26.91
N ASP A 78 -30.74 1.68 -26.47
CA ASP A 78 -30.37 0.53 -27.29
C ASP A 78 -31.58 0.11 -28.12
N VAL A 79 -31.43 0.19 -29.45
CA VAL A 79 -32.43 -0.33 -30.40
C VAL A 79 -32.25 -1.83 -30.52
N VAL A 80 -33.23 -2.59 -30.03
CA VAL A 80 -33.28 -4.06 -30.17
C VAL A 80 -33.73 -4.42 -31.58
N PHE A 81 -32.87 -5.10 -32.34
CA PHE A 81 -33.26 -5.81 -33.55
C PHE A 81 -33.45 -7.30 -33.22
N ASP A 82 -34.67 -7.77 -33.39
CA ASP A 82 -34.99 -9.19 -33.39
C ASP A 82 -34.40 -9.87 -34.63
N GLY A 83 -33.57 -10.85 -34.45
CA GLY A 83 -33.00 -11.68 -35.51
C GLY A 83 -32.02 -12.69 -34.89
N ASP A 84 -32.45 -13.95 -34.93
CA ASP A 84 -31.72 -15.13 -34.46
C ASP A 84 -30.27 -15.19 -34.95
N GLU A 85 -29.41 -15.57 -34.03
CA GLU A 85 -28.07 -16.20 -34.06
C GLU A 85 -26.92 -15.36 -33.47
N ALA A 86 -26.18 -16.06 -32.60
CA ALA A 86 -24.92 -15.71 -31.96
C ALA A 86 -25.00 -14.66 -30.86
N GLN A 87 -25.03 -15.15 -29.62
CA GLN A 87 -24.73 -14.31 -28.44
C GLN A 87 -23.31 -13.73 -28.54
N PRO A 88 -23.15 -12.42 -28.57
CA PRO A 88 -21.84 -11.81 -28.38
C PRO A 88 -21.43 -12.03 -26.93
N LEU A 89 -20.20 -12.51 -26.72
CA LEU A 89 -19.52 -12.49 -25.44
C LEU A 89 -19.68 -11.12 -24.76
N PRO A 90 -19.86 -11.04 -23.44
CA PRO A 90 -20.05 -9.79 -22.73
C PRO A 90 -18.86 -8.86 -23.05
N GLN A 91 -19.17 -7.74 -23.69
CA GLN A 91 -18.19 -6.68 -23.91
C GLN A 91 -17.62 -6.28 -22.54
N SER A 92 -16.32 -6.50 -22.40
CA SER A 92 -15.55 -5.99 -21.28
C SER A 92 -15.86 -4.51 -21.17
N THR A 93 -16.41 -4.09 -20.03
CA THR A 93 -16.58 -2.68 -19.68
C THR A 93 -15.24 -2.00 -19.91
N ILE A 94 -15.15 -1.15 -20.93
CA ILE A 94 -13.97 -0.31 -21.17
C ILE A 94 -13.75 0.44 -19.87
N ALA A 95 -12.68 0.12 -19.15
CA ALA A 95 -12.35 0.72 -17.88
C ALA A 95 -12.29 2.23 -18.12
N LYS A 96 -13.19 3.00 -17.50
CA LYS A 96 -13.11 4.47 -17.47
C LYS A 96 -11.68 4.80 -17.05
N GLY A 97 -10.91 5.46 -17.93
CA GLY A 97 -9.52 5.83 -17.66
C GLY A 97 -9.43 6.47 -16.28
N GLY A 98 -8.40 6.12 -15.50
CA GLY A 98 -8.20 6.65 -14.17
C GLY A 98 -8.15 8.18 -14.18
N THR A 99 -8.41 8.80 -13.04
CA THR A 99 -8.49 10.28 -12.91
C THR A 99 -7.27 10.88 -12.23
N GLN A 100 -6.39 10.05 -11.67
CA GLN A 100 -5.25 10.52 -10.87
C GLN A 100 -4.14 11.10 -11.74
N THR A 101 -3.61 12.24 -11.28
CA THR A 101 -2.43 12.87 -11.83
C THR A 101 -1.14 12.21 -11.30
N LYS A 102 0.01 12.49 -11.92
CA LYS A 102 1.33 12.06 -11.47
C LYS A 102 1.59 12.38 -9.99
N LEU A 103 1.27 13.61 -9.55
CA LEU A 103 1.50 14.02 -8.16
C LEU A 103 0.58 13.26 -7.19
N SER A 104 -0.71 13.09 -7.54
CA SER A 104 -1.65 12.30 -6.73
C SER A 104 -1.20 10.83 -6.60
N ALA A 105 -0.73 10.23 -7.69
CA ALA A 105 -0.18 8.88 -7.67
C ALA A 105 1.10 8.77 -6.82
N ALA A 106 2.01 9.75 -6.92
CA ALA A 106 3.21 9.82 -6.08
C ALA A 106 2.86 9.94 -4.59
N THR A 107 1.87 10.75 -4.24
CA THR A 107 1.40 10.89 -2.85
C THR A 107 0.77 9.59 -2.34
N ASN A 108 -0.05 8.92 -3.15
CA ASN A 108 -0.65 7.64 -2.80
C ASN A 108 0.40 6.55 -2.58
N LEU A 109 1.38 6.48 -3.48
CA LEU A 109 2.48 5.53 -3.34
C LEU A 109 3.33 5.86 -2.11
N GLY A 110 3.64 7.14 -1.89
CA GLY A 110 4.36 7.59 -0.71
C GLY A 110 3.65 7.20 0.59
N LYS A 111 2.33 7.30 0.64
CA LYS A 111 1.52 6.81 1.76
C LYS A 111 1.64 5.29 1.95
N CYS A 112 1.63 4.52 0.86
CA CYS A 112 1.76 3.07 0.96
C CYS A 112 3.13 2.65 1.50
N ILE A 113 4.20 3.40 1.15
CA ILE A 113 5.56 3.15 1.63
C ILE A 113 5.74 3.69 3.06
N CYS A 114 5.33 4.94 3.34
CA CYS A 114 5.47 5.57 4.65
C CYS A 114 4.31 5.17 5.56
N GLY A 115 4.45 4.08 6.29
CA GLY A 115 3.44 3.52 7.19
C GLY A 115 4.02 3.18 8.57
N ALA A 116 3.37 2.23 9.26
CA ALA A 116 3.80 1.73 10.57
C ALA A 116 5.26 1.25 10.58
N GLY A 117 5.75 0.69 9.47
CA GLY A 117 7.13 0.24 9.31
C GLY A 117 8.18 1.32 9.52
N SER A 118 7.86 2.60 9.27
CA SER A 118 8.78 3.72 9.50
C SER A 118 9.24 3.82 10.96
N PHE A 119 8.38 3.47 11.91
CA PHE A 119 8.69 3.53 13.35
C PHE A 119 9.58 2.38 13.83
N ALA A 120 9.78 1.33 13.04
CA ALA A 120 10.73 0.26 13.33
C ALA A 120 12.14 0.53 12.78
N LEU A 121 12.30 1.49 11.85
CA LEU A 121 13.59 1.74 11.20
C LEU A 121 14.73 2.14 12.14
N PRO A 122 14.53 2.93 13.22
CA PRO A 122 15.61 3.21 14.17
C PRO A 122 16.21 1.93 14.77
N HIS A 123 15.37 0.94 15.11
CA HIS A 123 15.83 -0.36 15.61
C HIS A 123 16.54 -1.19 14.51
N VAL A 124 16.07 -1.11 13.27
CA VAL A 124 16.77 -1.72 12.12
C VAL A 124 18.18 -1.15 11.97
N PHE A 125 18.36 0.18 12.12
CA PHE A 125 19.67 0.81 12.05
C PHE A 125 20.56 0.48 13.26
N LEU A 126 19.97 0.20 14.42
CA LEU A 126 20.71 -0.34 15.57
C LEU A 126 21.29 -1.73 15.23
N THR A 127 20.51 -2.61 14.63
CA THR A 127 20.92 -3.98 14.29
C THR A 127 21.89 -4.01 13.12
N GLU A 128 21.58 -3.30 12.04
CA GLU A 128 22.40 -3.25 10.80
C GLU A 128 23.65 -2.38 10.95
N GLY A 129 23.72 -1.53 11.97
CA GLY A 129 24.67 -0.43 12.07
C GLY A 129 24.24 0.76 11.18
N VAL A 130 24.73 1.94 11.53
CA VAL A 130 24.32 3.20 10.85
C VAL A 130 24.61 3.17 9.35
N ALA A 131 25.83 2.80 8.96
CA ALA A 131 26.22 2.70 7.55
C ALA A 131 25.58 1.50 6.86
N GLY A 132 25.53 0.36 7.52
CA GLY A 132 24.90 -0.86 7.02
C GLY A 132 23.43 -0.63 6.70
N GLY A 133 22.64 -0.08 7.63
CA GLY A 133 21.23 0.23 7.47
C GLY A 133 20.97 1.27 6.36
N ALA A 134 21.80 2.34 6.28
CA ALA A 134 21.67 3.32 5.22
C ALA A 134 21.94 2.75 3.83
N ILE A 135 22.95 1.87 3.69
CA ILE A 135 23.25 1.18 2.42
C ILE A 135 22.17 0.18 2.07
N ALA A 136 21.75 -0.67 3.02
CA ALA A 136 20.68 -1.65 2.82
C ALA A 136 19.38 -0.98 2.39
N MET A 137 19.00 0.11 3.05
CA MET A 137 17.80 0.88 2.74
C MET A 137 17.89 1.58 1.38
N THR A 138 19.06 2.14 1.02
CA THR A 138 19.27 2.78 -0.29
C THR A 138 19.18 1.75 -1.41
N LEU A 139 19.84 0.59 -1.24
CA LEU A 139 19.81 -0.50 -2.22
C LEU A 139 18.39 -1.04 -2.39
N CYS A 140 17.69 -1.30 -1.29
CA CYS A 140 16.31 -1.80 -1.31
C CYS A 140 15.37 -0.81 -2.01
N ALA A 141 15.43 0.48 -1.64
CA ALA A 141 14.61 1.53 -2.24
C ALA A 141 14.86 1.67 -3.75
N PHE A 142 16.15 1.66 -4.16
CA PHE A 142 16.54 1.74 -5.57
C PHE A 142 16.04 0.53 -6.37
N LEU A 143 16.24 -0.68 -5.88
CA LEU A 143 15.80 -1.89 -6.57
C LEU A 143 14.27 -1.99 -6.61
N ALA A 144 13.56 -1.67 -5.52
CA ALA A 144 12.10 -1.65 -5.48
C ALA A 144 11.53 -0.62 -6.46
N MET A 145 12.11 0.57 -6.54
CA MET A 145 11.75 1.59 -7.53
C MET A 145 11.89 1.05 -8.95
N ASN A 146 13.04 0.48 -9.30
CA ASN A 146 13.29 -0.05 -10.64
C ASN A 146 12.34 -1.19 -11.00
N THR A 147 12.04 -2.08 -10.06
CA THR A 147 11.13 -3.21 -10.32
C THR A 147 9.67 -2.78 -10.45
N MET A 148 9.21 -1.79 -9.69
CA MET A 148 7.89 -1.18 -9.89
C MET A 148 7.76 -0.54 -11.28
N GLN A 149 8.78 0.18 -11.75
CA GLN A 149 8.83 0.74 -13.10
C GLN A 149 8.88 -0.36 -14.15
N SER A 150 9.66 -1.42 -13.92
CA SER A 150 9.75 -2.59 -14.80
C SER A 150 8.40 -3.28 -14.98
N ILE A 151 7.60 -3.43 -13.92
CA ILE A 151 6.23 -3.97 -14.00
C ILE A 151 5.38 -3.14 -14.98
N ASN A 152 5.42 -1.81 -14.87
CA ASN A 152 4.65 -0.95 -15.76
C ASN A 152 5.12 -1.06 -17.22
N ARG A 153 6.44 -1.11 -17.47
CA ARG A 153 6.98 -1.33 -18.83
C ARG A 153 6.57 -2.69 -19.38
N SER A 154 6.74 -3.75 -18.61
CA SER A 154 6.38 -5.13 -18.98
C SER A 154 4.91 -5.26 -19.38
N ARG A 155 4.02 -4.49 -18.77
CA ARG A 155 2.59 -4.46 -19.07
C ARG A 155 2.32 -4.04 -20.53
N PHE A 156 3.06 -3.07 -21.06
CA PHE A 156 2.91 -2.62 -22.44
C PHE A 156 3.65 -3.54 -23.43
N VAL A 157 4.81 -4.07 -23.03
CA VAL A 157 5.56 -5.05 -23.86
C VAL A 157 4.76 -6.34 -24.03
N ALA A 158 4.02 -6.77 -23.02
CA ALA A 158 3.21 -8.00 -23.08
C ALA A 158 2.14 -8.00 -24.16
N VAL A 159 1.68 -6.83 -24.60
CA VAL A 159 0.65 -6.65 -25.66
C VAL A 159 1.19 -5.92 -26.88
N GLU A 160 2.50 -5.77 -26.99
CA GLU A 160 3.15 -5.11 -28.12
C GLU A 160 2.85 -5.87 -29.43
N GLY A 161 2.41 -5.14 -30.46
CA GLY A 161 2.01 -5.75 -31.74
C GLY A 161 0.60 -6.32 -31.78
N MET A 162 -0.14 -6.30 -30.68
CA MET A 162 -1.55 -6.71 -30.64
C MET A 162 -2.46 -5.49 -30.83
N ASP A 163 -3.69 -5.73 -31.31
CA ASP A 163 -4.69 -4.66 -31.42
C ASP A 163 -5.12 -4.20 -30.01
N PRO A 164 -4.90 -2.93 -29.64
CA PRO A 164 -5.26 -2.40 -28.33
C PRO A 164 -6.76 -2.48 -27.99
N ALA A 165 -7.63 -2.55 -29.01
CA ALA A 165 -9.07 -2.64 -28.81
C ALA A 165 -9.51 -4.04 -28.32
N THR A 166 -8.80 -5.08 -28.77
CA THR A 166 -9.09 -6.48 -28.44
C THR A 166 -8.21 -7.01 -27.31
N ASN A 167 -7.00 -6.45 -27.15
CA ASN A 167 -6.02 -6.87 -26.17
C ASN A 167 -5.54 -5.66 -25.33
N PRO A 168 -6.32 -5.19 -24.36
CA PRO A 168 -5.88 -4.11 -23.49
C PRO A 168 -4.69 -4.57 -22.62
N PRO A 169 -3.82 -3.65 -22.18
CA PRO A 169 -2.74 -3.99 -21.27
C PRO A 169 -3.26 -4.66 -19.98
N PRO A 170 -2.54 -5.66 -19.44
CA PRO A 170 -2.94 -6.37 -18.23
C PRO A 170 -3.34 -5.42 -17.09
N SER A 171 -4.40 -5.77 -16.37
CA SER A 171 -4.99 -4.95 -15.32
C SER A 171 -4.59 -5.40 -13.91
N SER A 172 -3.93 -6.56 -13.80
CA SER A 172 -3.48 -7.14 -12.52
C SER A 172 -2.10 -7.77 -12.65
N TYR A 173 -1.44 -7.90 -11.49
CA TYR A 173 -0.11 -8.52 -11.41
C TYR A 173 -0.17 -10.01 -11.79
N VAL A 174 -1.23 -10.70 -11.37
CA VAL A 174 -1.49 -12.12 -11.66
C VAL A 174 -1.67 -12.33 -13.17
N GLU A 175 -2.42 -11.45 -13.84
CA GLU A 175 -2.64 -11.48 -15.29
C GLU A 175 -1.34 -11.24 -16.07
N LEU A 176 -0.54 -10.25 -15.65
CA LEU A 176 0.77 -10.00 -16.25
C LEU A 176 1.71 -11.20 -16.09
N ALA A 177 1.72 -11.84 -14.93
CA ALA A 177 2.51 -13.03 -14.68
C ALA A 177 2.07 -14.23 -15.54
N ASP A 178 0.75 -14.38 -15.78
CA ASP A 178 0.22 -15.40 -16.68
C ASP A 178 0.69 -15.21 -18.12
N LEU A 179 0.59 -13.97 -18.62
CA LEU A 179 1.05 -13.61 -19.97
C LEU A 179 2.57 -13.76 -20.15
N ALA A 180 3.35 -13.37 -19.15
CA ALA A 180 4.80 -13.41 -19.23
C ALA A 180 5.40 -14.81 -19.01
N LEU A 181 5.00 -15.48 -17.94
CA LEU A 181 5.62 -16.70 -17.41
C LEU A 181 4.68 -17.92 -17.43
N GLY A 182 3.38 -17.72 -17.69
CA GLY A 182 2.37 -18.77 -17.72
C GLY A 182 1.71 -19.06 -16.36
N LYS A 183 0.71 -19.97 -16.38
CA LYS A 183 -0.18 -20.25 -15.25
C LYS A 183 0.51 -20.67 -13.95
N GLY A 184 1.64 -21.35 -14.03
CA GLY A 184 2.40 -21.75 -12.84
C GLY A 184 2.89 -20.54 -12.05
N ALA A 185 3.51 -19.57 -12.72
CA ALA A 185 3.99 -18.33 -12.10
C ALA A 185 2.83 -17.44 -11.66
N SER A 186 1.75 -17.39 -12.42
CA SER A 186 0.51 -16.69 -12.06
C SER A 186 -0.03 -17.17 -10.71
N ASN A 187 -0.08 -18.49 -10.47
CA ASN A 187 -0.50 -19.06 -9.19
C ASN A 187 0.46 -18.71 -8.04
N VAL A 188 1.77 -18.65 -8.30
CA VAL A 188 2.76 -18.20 -7.31
C VAL A 188 2.55 -16.73 -6.95
N VAL A 189 2.40 -15.87 -7.95
CA VAL A 189 2.12 -14.43 -7.74
C VAL A 189 0.81 -14.23 -6.98
N PHE A 190 -0.23 -14.99 -7.32
CA PHE A 190 -1.49 -15.00 -6.58
C PHE A 190 -1.29 -15.32 -5.09
N SER A 191 -0.60 -16.43 -4.79
CA SER A 191 -0.36 -16.88 -3.41
C SER A 191 0.50 -15.89 -2.64
N LEU A 192 1.54 -15.34 -3.26
CA LEU A 192 2.41 -14.34 -2.62
C LEU A 192 1.70 -13.00 -2.40
N THR A 193 0.84 -12.58 -3.32
CA THR A 193 0.04 -11.35 -3.14
C THR A 193 -0.95 -11.51 -1.98
N LEU A 194 -1.57 -12.69 -1.86
CA LEU A 194 -2.41 -13.02 -0.72
C LEU A 194 -1.60 -13.02 0.59
N ALA A 195 -0.44 -13.69 0.60
CA ALA A 195 0.44 -13.74 1.77
C ALA A 195 0.95 -12.35 2.17
N ALA A 196 1.34 -11.50 1.21
CA ALA A 196 1.74 -10.12 1.47
C ALA A 196 0.59 -9.29 2.08
N SER A 197 -0.61 -9.39 1.52
CA SER A 197 -1.78 -8.66 2.02
C SER A 197 -2.15 -9.07 3.45
N LEU A 198 -2.26 -10.38 3.72
CA LEU A 198 -2.57 -10.88 5.06
C LEU A 198 -1.43 -10.63 6.05
N GLY A 199 -0.19 -10.74 5.59
CA GLY A 199 1.00 -10.44 6.39
C GLY A 199 1.06 -8.98 6.82
N VAL A 200 0.81 -8.02 5.92
CA VAL A 200 0.73 -6.58 6.28
C VAL A 200 -0.40 -6.35 7.28
N CYS A 201 -1.55 -6.99 7.11
CA CYS A 201 -2.65 -6.91 8.07
C CYS A 201 -2.26 -7.47 9.45
N SER A 202 -1.45 -8.53 9.48
CA SER A 202 -0.91 -9.10 10.71
C SER A 202 0.00 -8.11 11.44
N THR A 203 0.91 -7.41 10.73
CA THR A 203 1.76 -6.39 11.36
C THR A 203 0.95 -5.23 11.96
N TYR A 204 -0.21 -4.90 11.41
CA TYR A 204 -1.09 -3.88 12.01
C TYR A 204 -1.68 -4.37 13.34
N ILE A 205 -2.04 -5.65 13.45
CA ILE A 205 -2.52 -6.24 14.72
C ILE A 205 -1.42 -6.16 15.77
N VAL A 206 -0.18 -6.56 15.43
CA VAL A 206 0.98 -6.47 16.33
C VAL A 206 1.25 -5.03 16.76
N PHE A 207 1.32 -4.10 15.81
CA PHE A 207 1.58 -2.69 16.11
C PHE A 207 0.57 -2.12 17.11
N ILE A 208 -0.71 -2.37 16.87
CA ILE A 208 -1.79 -1.91 17.76
C ILE A 208 -1.68 -2.61 19.11
N GLY A 209 -1.44 -3.92 19.12
CA GLY A 209 -1.26 -4.72 20.34
C GLY A 209 -0.13 -4.19 21.21
N GLN A 210 1.07 -4.04 20.65
CA GLN A 210 2.26 -3.54 21.34
C GLN A 210 2.06 -2.10 21.85
N THR A 211 1.49 -1.24 20.99
CA THR A 211 1.27 0.17 21.36
C THR A 211 0.26 0.31 22.49
N LEU A 212 -0.87 -0.40 22.44
CA LEU A 212 -1.89 -0.37 23.50
C LEU A 212 -1.42 -1.06 24.77
N ALA A 213 -0.64 -2.14 24.67
CA ALA A 213 -0.02 -2.79 25.85
C ALA A 213 0.95 -1.83 26.56
N SER A 214 1.83 -1.16 25.81
CA SER A 214 2.72 -0.12 26.37
C SER A 214 1.94 1.00 27.07
N LEU A 215 0.84 1.49 26.47
CA LEU A 215 -0.02 2.49 27.09
C LEU A 215 -0.73 1.96 28.32
N SER A 216 -1.16 0.70 28.33
CA SER A 216 -1.87 0.09 29.47
C SER A 216 -0.96 -0.16 30.67
N ALA A 217 0.33 -0.38 30.47
CA ALA A 217 1.31 -0.66 31.51
C ALA A 217 1.77 0.60 32.26
N ASP A 218 1.72 1.78 31.64
CA ASP A 218 2.28 3.01 32.18
C ASP A 218 1.23 3.85 32.90
N ALA A 219 1.39 3.98 34.24
CA ALA A 219 0.51 4.74 35.13
C ALA A 219 0.69 6.27 35.06
N MET A 220 1.27 6.81 33.98
CA MET A 220 1.51 8.24 33.84
C MET A 220 0.21 9.05 33.86
N SER A 221 0.23 10.20 34.52
CA SER A 221 -0.94 11.10 34.62
C SER A 221 -1.41 11.57 33.25
N GLY A 222 -2.69 11.35 32.94
CA GLY A 222 -3.30 11.70 31.67
C GLY A 222 -3.27 10.58 30.62
N ASN A 223 -2.76 9.40 30.95
CA ASN A 223 -2.85 8.21 30.13
C ASN A 223 -4.25 7.56 30.28
N VAL A 224 -5.11 7.80 29.29
CA VAL A 224 -6.50 7.32 29.29
C VAL A 224 -6.56 5.79 29.19
N VAL A 225 -5.66 5.16 28.45
CA VAL A 225 -5.66 3.69 28.27
C VAL A 225 -5.36 3.01 29.59
N HIS A 226 -4.34 3.46 30.33
CA HIS A 226 -4.06 2.90 31.66
C HIS A 226 -5.23 3.09 32.62
N THR A 227 -5.90 4.24 32.57
CA THR A 227 -7.05 4.53 33.44
C THR A 227 -8.23 3.59 33.21
N LEU A 228 -8.49 3.26 31.91
CA LEU A 228 -9.61 2.40 31.53
C LEU A 228 -9.30 0.91 31.58
N ALA A 229 -8.06 0.54 31.28
CA ALA A 229 -7.64 -0.83 31.05
C ALA A 229 -6.18 -1.04 31.50
N PRO A 230 -5.90 -1.06 32.83
CA PRO A 230 -4.54 -1.15 33.34
C PRO A 230 -3.94 -2.54 33.15
N ASN A 231 -2.67 -2.60 32.81
CA ASN A 231 -1.84 -3.82 32.78
C ASN A 231 -2.44 -4.98 31.92
N ILE A 232 -3.03 -4.66 30.78
CA ILE A 232 -3.53 -5.68 29.85
C ILE A 232 -2.36 -6.17 28.98
N ALA A 233 -2.23 -7.51 28.86
CA ALA A 233 -1.21 -8.16 28.07
C ALA A 233 -1.37 -7.84 26.55
N GLU A 234 -0.25 -7.80 25.84
CA GLU A 234 -0.18 -7.54 24.39
C GLU A 234 -1.12 -8.46 23.59
N THR A 235 -1.05 -9.79 23.82
CA THR A 235 -1.91 -10.77 23.14
C THR A 235 -3.40 -10.48 23.32
N THR A 236 -3.80 -9.96 24.51
CA THR A 236 -5.20 -9.59 24.75
C THR A 236 -5.60 -8.40 23.88
N TRP A 237 -4.72 -7.40 23.74
CA TRP A 237 -4.95 -6.27 22.84
C TRP A 237 -5.01 -6.69 21.39
N GLU A 238 -4.19 -7.64 20.96
CA GLU A 238 -4.23 -8.22 19.62
C GLU A 238 -5.55 -8.96 19.36
N ILE A 239 -6.07 -9.72 20.32
CA ILE A 239 -7.38 -10.37 20.22
C ILE A 239 -8.49 -9.32 20.08
N ILE A 240 -8.46 -8.25 20.90
CA ILE A 240 -9.43 -7.16 20.83
C ILE A 240 -9.35 -6.47 19.45
N THR A 241 -8.13 -6.25 18.96
CA THR A 241 -7.90 -5.66 17.62
C THR A 241 -8.48 -6.56 16.53
N ALA A 242 -8.17 -7.86 16.54
CA ALA A 242 -8.70 -8.82 15.57
C ALA A 242 -10.23 -8.89 15.59
N ALA A 243 -10.83 -8.88 16.79
CA ALA A 243 -12.28 -8.85 16.97
C ALA A 243 -12.91 -7.53 16.46
N THR A 244 -12.19 -6.40 16.58
CA THR A 244 -12.66 -5.09 16.11
C THR A 244 -12.56 -4.94 14.61
N VAL A 245 -11.46 -5.41 13.98
CA VAL A 245 -11.28 -5.31 12.52
C VAL A 245 -12.18 -6.26 11.76
N LEU A 246 -12.66 -7.36 12.37
CA LEU A 246 -13.51 -8.34 11.72
C LEU A 246 -14.82 -7.72 11.16
N PRO A 247 -15.68 -7.06 11.94
CA PRO A 247 -16.91 -6.44 11.42
C PRO A 247 -16.60 -5.31 10.42
N ILE A 248 -15.52 -4.55 10.63
CA ILE A 248 -15.11 -3.47 9.72
C ILE A 248 -14.68 -4.06 8.37
N SER A 249 -14.00 -5.22 8.37
CA SER A 249 -13.57 -5.93 7.17
C SER A 249 -14.70 -6.58 6.37
N LEU A 250 -15.87 -6.76 6.96
CA LEU A 250 -17.07 -7.22 6.25
C LEU A 250 -17.70 -6.11 5.39
N VAL A 251 -17.42 -4.84 5.69
CA VAL A 251 -17.90 -3.70 4.91
C VAL A 251 -17.26 -3.72 3.52
N ARG A 252 -18.08 -3.60 2.47
CA ARG A 252 -17.64 -3.68 1.06
C ARG A 252 -17.51 -2.32 0.38
N ASN A 253 -18.12 -1.30 0.95
CA ASN A 253 -18.05 0.05 0.41
C ASN A 253 -16.82 0.79 0.95
N TYR A 254 -15.71 0.73 0.21
CA TYR A 254 -14.46 1.39 0.60
C TYR A 254 -14.48 2.91 0.49
N GLY A 255 -15.48 3.49 -0.14
CA GLY A 255 -15.67 4.94 -0.19
C GLY A 255 -15.79 5.58 1.20
N ILE A 256 -16.31 4.81 2.18
CA ILE A 256 -16.41 5.24 3.58
C ILE A 256 -15.00 5.45 4.19
N PHE A 257 -14.02 4.65 3.76
CA PHE A 257 -12.64 4.72 4.26
C PHE A 257 -11.76 5.75 3.52
N ALA A 258 -12.26 6.42 2.48
CA ALA A 258 -11.51 7.46 1.77
C ALA A 258 -11.12 8.63 2.67
N PHE A 259 -12.00 9.01 3.60
CA PHE A 259 -11.73 10.05 4.60
C PHE A 259 -10.59 9.66 5.56
N THR A 260 -10.53 8.40 5.99
CA THR A 260 -9.49 7.90 6.90
C THR A 260 -8.11 7.85 6.25
N SER A 261 -8.06 7.81 4.90
CA SER A 261 -6.81 7.85 4.16
C SER A 261 -6.03 9.16 4.37
N ALA A 262 -6.72 10.30 4.41
CA ALA A 262 -6.09 11.59 4.71
C ALA A 262 -5.62 11.65 6.17
N LEU A 263 -6.43 11.11 7.09
CA LEU A 263 -6.08 11.03 8.51
C LEU A 263 -4.79 10.22 8.72
N GLY A 264 -4.62 9.12 8.00
CA GLY A 264 -3.45 8.26 8.11
C GLY A 264 -2.14 8.93 7.71
N VAL A 265 -2.11 9.66 6.59
CA VAL A 265 -0.91 10.43 6.21
C VAL A 265 -0.54 11.42 7.32
N THR A 266 -1.52 12.11 7.85
CA THR A 266 -1.31 13.09 8.93
C THR A 266 -0.84 12.41 10.22
N ALA A 267 -1.38 11.25 10.55
CA ALA A 267 -1.00 10.48 11.73
C ALA A 267 0.46 9.99 11.65
N VAL A 268 0.87 9.42 10.51
CA VAL A 268 2.24 8.90 10.35
C VAL A 268 3.26 10.04 10.27
N LEU A 269 3.04 11.06 9.43
CA LEU A 269 3.94 12.21 9.34
C LEU A 269 3.97 13.01 10.66
N GLY A 270 2.81 13.19 11.29
CA GLY A 270 2.72 13.79 12.62
C GLY A 270 3.45 12.98 13.67
N GLY A 271 3.37 11.65 13.61
CA GLY A 271 4.11 10.72 14.46
C GLY A 271 5.62 10.89 14.32
N ILE A 272 6.13 10.92 13.08
CA ILE A 272 7.54 11.17 12.78
C ILE A 272 7.99 12.52 13.35
N LEU A 273 7.25 13.59 13.07
CA LEU A 273 7.58 14.94 13.53
C LEU A 273 7.54 15.06 15.06
N VAL A 274 6.53 14.47 15.71
CA VAL A 274 6.41 14.50 17.18
C VAL A 274 7.52 13.68 17.84
N THR A 275 7.88 12.53 17.28
CA THR A 275 8.99 11.70 17.78
C THR A 275 10.32 12.49 17.71
N LEU A 276 10.61 13.13 16.59
CA LEU A 276 11.80 13.98 16.43
C LEU A 276 11.77 15.18 17.39
N ALA A 277 10.62 15.86 17.52
CA ALA A 277 10.47 17.00 18.43
C ALA A 277 10.62 16.58 19.90
N TYR A 278 10.14 15.39 20.26
CA TYR A 278 10.29 14.83 21.59
C TYR A 278 11.76 14.58 21.94
N GLY A 279 12.51 13.91 21.05
CA GLY A 279 13.94 13.69 21.22
C GLY A 279 14.72 15.01 21.42
N VAL A 280 14.43 16.04 20.60
CA VAL A 280 15.08 17.37 20.74
C VAL A 280 14.73 18.11 22.03
N LEU A 281 13.50 17.96 22.54
CA LEU A 281 12.98 18.79 23.65
C LEU A 281 13.09 18.16 25.02
N VAL A 282 13.06 16.83 25.09
CA VAL A 282 12.91 16.08 26.33
C VAL A 282 14.14 15.26 26.67
N ASP A 283 14.80 14.70 25.66
CA ASP A 283 15.98 13.89 25.85
C ASP A 283 17.16 14.77 26.30
N PRO A 284 17.93 14.35 27.34
CA PRO A 284 19.10 15.08 27.82
C PRO A 284 20.26 15.17 26.81
N GLY A 285 20.18 14.44 25.70
CA GLY A 285 21.22 14.35 24.67
C GLY A 285 21.43 15.61 23.83
N GLY A 286 20.63 16.66 23.97
CA GLY A 286 20.81 17.90 23.20
C GLY A 286 19.91 17.96 21.95
N GLY A 287 20.33 18.67 20.89
CA GLY A 287 19.55 18.85 19.67
C GLY A 287 19.86 17.79 18.60
N ILE A 288 19.30 17.99 17.39
CA ILE A 288 19.55 17.10 16.23
C ILE A 288 21.05 16.97 15.91
N VAL A 289 21.84 18.03 16.12
CA VAL A 289 23.29 18.03 15.84
C VAL A 289 24.02 17.11 16.82
N GLU A 290 23.66 17.14 18.10
CA GLU A 290 24.21 16.26 19.12
C GLU A 290 23.79 14.80 18.88
N ALA A 291 22.53 14.57 18.50
CA ALA A 291 22.06 13.23 18.12
C ALA A 291 22.85 12.68 16.92
N LEU A 292 23.07 13.50 15.88
CA LEU A 292 23.88 13.10 14.73
C LEU A 292 25.36 12.87 15.11
N ALA A 293 25.91 13.64 16.04
CA ALA A 293 27.25 13.41 16.56
C ALA A 293 27.32 12.09 17.35
N ALA A 294 26.33 11.80 18.19
CA ALA A 294 26.25 10.56 18.95
C ALA A 294 26.25 9.30 18.05
N THR A 295 25.66 9.38 16.85
CA THR A 295 25.67 8.23 15.92
C THR A 295 27.06 7.83 15.44
N THR A 296 28.07 8.72 15.54
CA THR A 296 29.47 8.38 15.17
C THR A 296 30.14 7.43 16.18
N GLU A 297 29.62 7.34 17.40
CA GLU A 297 30.09 6.45 18.45
C GLU A 297 29.36 5.09 18.42
N LEU A 298 28.25 5.00 17.66
CA LEU A 298 27.48 3.80 17.50
C LEU A 298 28.10 2.86 16.46
N LYS A 299 27.68 1.62 16.49
CA LYS A 299 28.03 0.57 15.55
C LYS A 299 27.73 1.02 14.11
N MET A 300 28.73 0.95 13.24
CA MET A 300 28.61 1.36 11.84
C MET A 300 28.15 0.20 10.93
N TRP A 301 28.54 -1.04 11.27
CA TRP A 301 28.28 -2.25 10.48
C TRP A 301 27.65 -3.34 11.33
N PRO A 302 26.89 -4.28 10.74
CA PRO A 302 26.34 -5.41 11.47
C PRO A 302 27.44 -6.32 12.02
N ASP A 303 27.21 -6.99 13.16
CA ASP A 303 28.18 -7.89 13.77
C ASP A 303 28.36 -9.17 12.97
N SER A 304 27.31 -9.60 12.29
CA SER A 304 27.32 -10.80 11.48
C SER A 304 26.45 -10.67 10.24
N PHE A 305 26.66 -11.57 9.27
CA PHE A 305 25.78 -11.70 8.11
C PHE A 305 24.35 -12.11 8.50
N ALA A 306 24.21 -12.84 9.60
CA ALA A 306 22.91 -13.24 10.13
C ALA A 306 22.13 -12.04 10.63
N ASP A 307 22.78 -11.11 11.34
CA ASP A 307 22.15 -9.88 11.83
C ASP A 307 21.70 -9.00 10.68
N ALA A 308 22.55 -8.85 9.64
CA ALA A 308 22.25 -8.03 8.47
C ALA A 308 21.03 -8.54 7.68
N PHE A 309 20.92 -9.82 7.44
CA PHE A 309 19.86 -10.37 6.59
C PHE A 309 18.73 -11.05 7.38
N GLY A 310 19.03 -11.64 8.54
CA GLY A 310 18.03 -12.34 9.36
C GLY A 310 17.19 -11.40 10.21
N GLY A 311 17.86 -10.44 10.85
CA GLY A 311 17.22 -9.59 11.84
C GLY A 311 16.42 -8.40 11.28
N SER A 312 16.79 -7.84 10.11
CA SER A 312 16.34 -6.49 9.81
C SER A 312 16.07 -6.18 8.34
N PHE A 313 16.75 -6.82 7.39
CA PHE A 313 16.60 -6.48 5.97
C PHE A 313 15.17 -6.67 5.45
N GLY A 314 14.47 -7.69 5.93
CA GLY A 314 13.07 -7.91 5.57
C GLY A 314 12.16 -6.77 6.03
N THR A 315 12.46 -6.12 7.16
CA THR A 315 11.72 -4.93 7.62
C THR A 315 11.92 -3.74 6.68
N ILE A 316 13.13 -3.56 6.13
CA ILE A 316 13.38 -2.58 5.07
C ILE A 316 12.59 -2.95 3.80
N ALA A 317 12.60 -4.23 3.41
CA ALA A 317 11.83 -4.73 2.27
C ALA A 317 10.33 -4.56 2.51
N TYR A 318 9.83 -4.80 3.71
CA TYR A 318 8.45 -4.56 4.11
C TYR A 318 8.00 -3.12 3.81
N LEU A 319 8.88 -2.15 4.04
CA LEU A 319 8.58 -0.74 3.79
C LEU A 319 8.52 -0.41 2.29
N PHE A 320 9.56 -0.78 1.53
CA PHE A 320 9.73 -0.34 0.13
C PHE A 320 9.12 -1.28 -0.91
N CYS A 321 8.99 -2.58 -0.61
CA CYS A 321 8.53 -3.57 -1.58
C CYS A 321 7.00 -3.64 -1.69
N VAL A 322 6.38 -2.53 -2.04
CA VAL A 322 4.92 -2.40 -2.24
C VAL A 322 4.48 -2.77 -3.67
N ASN A 323 5.25 -3.61 -4.36
CA ASN A 323 5.01 -4.00 -5.76
C ASN A 323 3.64 -4.63 -5.99
N PHE A 324 3.05 -5.30 -5.00
CA PHE A 324 1.70 -5.87 -5.07
C PHE A 324 0.60 -4.78 -5.16
N LEU A 325 0.90 -3.53 -4.77
CA LEU A 325 0.01 -2.38 -4.88
C LEU A 325 0.21 -1.55 -6.16
N THR A 326 1.17 -1.93 -7.01
CA THR A 326 1.49 -1.23 -8.26
C THR A 326 0.25 -1.12 -9.17
N PHE A 327 -0.45 -2.22 -9.40
CA PHE A 327 -1.61 -2.24 -10.32
C PHE A 327 -2.80 -1.39 -9.84
N PRO A 328 -3.22 -1.39 -8.58
CA PRO A 328 -4.21 -0.45 -8.08
C PRO A 328 -3.87 1.01 -8.38
N ILE A 329 -2.59 1.40 -8.26
CA ILE A 329 -2.13 2.76 -8.54
C ILE A 329 -2.14 3.05 -10.04
N ILE A 330 -1.54 2.17 -10.85
CA ILE A 330 -1.49 2.29 -12.31
C ILE A 330 -2.90 2.43 -12.89
N ASN A 331 -3.85 1.60 -12.46
CA ASN A 331 -5.21 1.58 -12.97
C ASN A 331 -6.02 2.84 -12.58
N SER A 332 -5.60 3.53 -11.53
CA SER A 332 -6.21 4.80 -11.10
C SER A 332 -5.64 6.04 -11.79
N MET A 333 -4.52 5.92 -12.51
CA MET A 333 -3.85 7.03 -13.19
C MET A 333 -4.49 7.35 -14.55
N LYS A 334 -4.49 8.64 -14.91
CA LYS A 334 -4.97 9.11 -16.21
C LYS A 334 -4.05 8.68 -17.35
N ASP A 335 -2.73 8.80 -17.14
CA ASP A 335 -1.69 8.39 -18.09
C ASP A 335 -0.60 7.60 -17.36
N SER A 336 -0.85 6.32 -17.15
CA SER A 336 0.12 5.46 -16.46
C SER A 336 1.37 5.18 -17.29
N LYS A 337 1.27 5.26 -18.62
CA LYS A 337 2.40 4.99 -19.53
C LYS A 337 3.52 6.01 -19.37
N ASN A 338 3.15 7.30 -19.28
CA ASN A 338 4.13 8.39 -19.26
C ASN A 338 4.43 8.90 -17.84
N ASP A 339 3.45 8.86 -16.94
CA ASP A 339 3.53 9.52 -15.63
C ASP A 339 3.94 8.60 -14.48
N TYR A 340 3.72 7.27 -14.60
CA TYR A 340 3.93 6.34 -13.49
C TYR A 340 5.39 6.27 -13.02
N GLU A 341 6.35 6.19 -13.95
CA GLU A 341 7.78 6.09 -13.59
C GLU A 341 8.24 7.31 -12.80
N GLY A 342 7.80 8.51 -13.22
CA GLY A 342 8.11 9.74 -12.51
C GLY A 342 7.40 9.83 -11.16
N ALA A 343 6.19 9.28 -11.02
CA ALA A 343 5.47 9.23 -9.75
C ALA A 343 6.20 8.31 -8.76
N VAL A 344 6.62 7.12 -9.19
CA VAL A 344 7.40 6.17 -8.37
C VAL A 344 8.72 6.79 -7.91
N SER A 345 9.50 7.36 -8.84
CA SER A 345 10.79 7.97 -8.50
C SER A 345 10.65 9.10 -7.47
N THR A 346 9.64 9.94 -7.64
CA THR A 346 9.37 11.05 -6.70
C THR A 346 8.96 10.52 -5.32
N ALA A 347 8.04 9.57 -5.26
CA ALA A 347 7.58 8.99 -4.01
C ALA A 347 8.71 8.30 -3.25
N VAL A 348 9.45 7.42 -3.92
CA VAL A 348 10.54 6.65 -3.29
C VAL A 348 11.65 7.59 -2.80
N ALA A 349 12.05 8.58 -3.60
CA ALA A 349 13.11 9.53 -3.19
C ALA A 349 12.73 10.34 -1.96
N ILE A 350 11.50 10.88 -1.91
CA ILE A 350 11.02 11.66 -0.76
C ILE A 350 10.96 10.76 0.49
N ILE A 351 10.33 9.61 0.39
CA ILE A 351 10.13 8.73 1.54
C ILE A 351 11.44 8.11 2.00
N TRP A 352 12.36 7.76 1.09
CA TRP A 352 13.71 7.33 1.46
C TRP A 352 14.42 8.40 2.28
N THR A 353 14.43 9.65 1.82
CA THR A 353 15.07 10.77 2.52
C THR A 353 14.49 10.96 3.92
N VAL A 354 13.17 10.99 4.05
CA VAL A 354 12.48 11.15 5.34
C VAL A 354 12.83 10.01 6.29
N ASN A 355 12.78 8.78 5.82
CA ASN A 355 12.97 7.60 6.67
C ASN A 355 14.45 7.39 7.07
N VAL A 356 15.41 7.63 6.18
CA VAL A 356 16.84 7.59 6.53
C VAL A 356 17.16 8.64 7.59
N PHE A 357 16.70 9.87 7.38
CA PHE A 357 16.91 10.95 8.35
C PHE A 357 16.25 10.60 9.70
N PHE A 358 15.00 10.15 9.68
CA PHE A 358 14.26 9.75 10.88
C PHE A 358 14.97 8.64 11.65
N ALA A 359 15.40 7.57 10.95
CA ALA A 359 16.05 6.43 11.57
C ALA A 359 17.37 6.83 12.24
N ILE A 360 18.22 7.59 11.55
CA ILE A 360 19.53 8.01 12.06
C ILE A 360 19.37 8.95 13.27
N VAL A 361 18.48 9.94 13.18
CA VAL A 361 18.29 10.90 14.27
C VAL A 361 17.68 10.25 15.51
N CYS A 362 16.68 9.40 15.33
CA CYS A 362 16.09 8.65 16.47
C CYS A 362 17.09 7.70 17.11
N LEU A 363 17.89 7.00 16.30
CA LEU A 363 18.96 6.15 16.83
C LEU A 363 19.99 6.98 17.62
N GLY A 364 20.31 8.20 17.18
CA GLY A 364 21.17 9.12 17.91
C GLY A 364 20.58 9.59 19.24
N PHE A 365 19.25 9.67 19.36
CA PHE A 365 18.60 10.03 20.63
C PHE A 365 18.60 8.87 21.64
N TYR A 366 18.31 7.65 21.19
CA TYR A 366 18.03 6.51 22.08
C TYR A 366 19.20 5.51 22.16
N GLY A 367 20.14 5.53 21.20
CA GLY A 367 21.30 4.64 21.17
C GLY A 367 20.88 3.17 21.26
N ASP A 368 21.56 2.40 22.13
CA ASP A 368 21.32 0.98 22.34
C ASP A 368 19.96 0.68 23.01
N ASP A 369 19.30 1.67 23.61
CA ASP A 369 17.97 1.53 24.23
C ASP A 369 16.82 1.63 23.22
N THR A 370 17.12 1.77 21.90
CA THR A 370 16.11 1.89 20.84
C THR A 370 15.24 0.63 20.79
N GLN A 371 13.93 0.80 21.04
CA GLN A 371 12.97 -0.29 21.03
C GLN A 371 12.56 -0.71 19.62
N ASP A 372 11.98 -1.91 19.46
CA ASP A 372 11.47 -2.47 18.19
C ASP A 372 10.56 -1.48 17.44
N LEU A 373 9.70 -0.78 18.17
CA LEU A 373 8.99 0.40 17.69
C LEU A 373 9.47 1.62 18.49
N VAL A 374 10.11 2.58 17.85
CA VAL A 374 10.65 3.79 18.51
C VAL A 374 9.59 4.59 19.28
N LEU A 375 8.31 4.41 18.97
CA LEU A 375 7.21 4.98 19.75
C LEU A 375 7.18 4.49 21.20
N GLN A 376 7.75 3.34 21.49
CA GLN A 376 7.84 2.79 22.87
C GLN A 376 8.90 3.50 23.70
N ASN A 377 9.87 4.14 23.08
CA ASN A 377 10.85 5.00 23.75
C ASN A 377 10.26 6.34 24.24
N LEU A 378 9.09 6.74 23.73
CA LEU A 378 8.44 7.98 24.14
C LEU A 378 7.60 7.77 25.40
N ASP A 379 7.68 8.71 26.35
CA ASP A 379 6.80 8.73 27.53
C ASP A 379 5.32 8.68 27.15
N ASN A 380 4.48 8.12 28.04
CA ASN A 380 3.05 8.00 27.81
C ASN A 380 2.25 9.19 28.42
N GLY A 381 2.78 10.41 28.32
CA GLY A 381 2.07 11.63 28.68
C GLY A 381 0.83 11.86 27.80
N PRO A 382 -0.07 12.79 28.18
CA PRO A 382 -1.39 12.91 27.53
C PRO A 382 -1.33 13.17 26.02
N TYR A 383 -0.36 13.96 25.54
CA TYR A 383 -0.20 14.27 24.11
C TYR A 383 0.37 13.09 23.33
N LEU A 384 1.35 12.38 23.89
CA LEU A 384 1.99 11.24 23.25
C LEU A 384 1.07 10.02 23.26
N SER A 385 0.31 9.81 24.34
CA SER A 385 -0.74 8.79 24.37
C SER A 385 -1.81 9.05 23.32
N ALA A 386 -2.25 10.30 23.15
CA ALA A 386 -3.21 10.67 22.11
C ALA A 386 -2.66 10.41 20.69
N LEU A 387 -1.38 10.71 20.43
CA LEU A 387 -0.73 10.41 19.17
C LEU A 387 -0.67 8.90 18.90
N LYS A 388 -0.24 8.10 19.89
CA LYS A 388 -0.18 6.64 19.78
C LYS A 388 -1.56 6.03 19.50
N ILE A 389 -2.61 6.53 20.18
CA ILE A 389 -3.99 6.13 19.92
C ILE A 389 -4.42 6.52 18.48
N LEU A 390 -4.08 7.72 18.03
CA LEU A 390 -4.41 8.18 16.67
C LEU A 390 -3.78 7.27 15.60
N LEU A 391 -2.52 6.85 15.80
CA LEU A 391 -1.86 5.88 14.92
C LEU A 391 -2.56 4.51 14.95
N CYS A 392 -2.98 4.03 16.12
CA CYS A 392 -3.75 2.80 16.23
C CYS A 392 -5.09 2.89 15.49
N VAL A 393 -5.80 4.00 15.62
CA VAL A 393 -7.07 4.27 14.93
C VAL A 393 -6.85 4.32 13.41
N ASP A 394 -5.77 4.97 12.93
CA ASP A 394 -5.43 4.97 11.52
C ASP A 394 -5.24 3.56 10.98
N LEU A 395 -4.47 2.72 11.69
CA LEU A 395 -4.23 1.34 11.26
C LEU A 395 -5.50 0.49 11.29
N LEU A 396 -6.41 0.68 12.27
CA LEU A 396 -7.71 0.02 12.31
C LEU A 396 -8.54 0.30 11.06
N PHE A 397 -8.50 1.54 10.55
CA PHE A 397 -9.24 1.92 9.33
C PHE A 397 -8.47 1.62 8.05
N THR A 398 -7.15 1.54 8.08
CA THR A 398 -6.32 1.14 6.93
C THR A 398 -6.36 -0.37 6.72
N PHE A 399 -6.54 -1.17 7.78
CA PHE A 399 -6.63 -2.62 7.74
C PHE A 399 -7.62 -3.14 6.67
N PRO A 400 -8.91 -2.74 6.64
CA PRO A 400 -9.86 -3.25 5.64
C PRO A 400 -9.46 -2.93 4.20
N VAL A 401 -8.77 -1.81 3.97
CA VAL A 401 -8.33 -1.40 2.63
C VAL A 401 -7.25 -2.34 2.10
N VAL A 402 -6.20 -2.60 2.90
CA VAL A 402 -5.13 -3.54 2.55
C VAL A 402 -5.66 -4.97 2.51
N PHE A 403 -6.46 -5.36 3.50
CA PHE A 403 -7.10 -6.66 3.59
C PHE A 403 -7.99 -6.99 2.40
N SER A 404 -8.64 -5.98 1.80
CA SER A 404 -9.57 -6.16 0.70
C SER A 404 -8.91 -6.77 -0.53
N SER A 405 -7.65 -6.46 -0.81
CA SER A 405 -6.92 -7.04 -1.94
C SER A 405 -6.75 -8.55 -1.77
N GLY A 406 -6.30 -9.01 -0.61
CA GLY A 406 -6.19 -10.43 -0.28
C GLY A 406 -7.55 -11.13 -0.21
N ARG A 407 -8.54 -10.49 0.42
CA ARG A 407 -9.91 -11.03 0.52
C ARG A 407 -10.55 -11.23 -0.84
N GLN A 408 -10.48 -10.25 -1.75
CA GLN A 408 -11.06 -10.37 -3.09
C GLN A 408 -10.43 -11.52 -3.89
N ILE A 409 -9.11 -11.64 -3.80
CA ILE A 409 -8.38 -12.74 -4.40
C ILE A 409 -8.88 -14.08 -3.87
N LEU A 410 -9.03 -14.23 -2.56
CA LEU A 410 -9.46 -15.45 -1.90
C LEU A 410 -10.94 -15.77 -2.19
N GLU A 411 -11.83 -14.77 -2.14
CA GLU A 411 -13.23 -14.93 -2.50
C GLU A 411 -13.40 -15.39 -3.96
N ASN A 412 -12.69 -14.77 -4.90
CA ASN A 412 -12.75 -15.15 -6.31
C ASN A 412 -12.25 -16.59 -6.55
N TYR A 413 -11.22 -17.00 -5.82
CA TYR A 413 -10.69 -18.37 -5.93
C TYR A 413 -11.66 -19.41 -5.37
N ILE A 414 -12.25 -19.17 -4.20
CA ILE A 414 -13.13 -20.14 -3.51
C ILE A 414 -14.54 -20.14 -4.11
N LEU A 415 -15.09 -18.97 -4.46
CA LEU A 415 -16.48 -18.82 -4.89
C LEU A 415 -16.64 -18.74 -6.41
N GLY A 416 -15.56 -18.84 -7.21
CA GLY A 416 -15.61 -18.90 -8.67
C GLY A 416 -16.04 -17.60 -9.33
N ASN A 417 -15.54 -16.44 -8.89
CA ASN A 417 -15.85 -15.11 -9.45
C ASN A 417 -17.35 -14.77 -9.43
N PRO A 418 -18.02 -14.72 -8.28
CA PRO A 418 -19.42 -14.31 -8.21
C PRO A 418 -19.55 -12.89 -8.79
N LYS A 419 -20.40 -12.74 -9.82
CA LYS A 419 -20.63 -11.44 -10.46
C LYS A 419 -21.12 -10.44 -9.41
N ALA A 420 -20.74 -9.17 -9.56
CA ALA A 420 -21.16 -8.10 -8.64
C ALA A 420 -22.70 -7.94 -8.56
N ASN A 421 -23.42 -8.45 -9.55
CA ASN A 421 -24.87 -8.42 -9.68
C ASN A 421 -25.57 -9.72 -9.21
N ASP A 422 -24.84 -10.74 -8.77
CA ASP A 422 -25.50 -11.87 -8.13
C ASP A 422 -26.12 -11.34 -6.83
N GLU A 423 -27.46 -11.35 -6.76
CA GLU A 423 -28.19 -10.99 -5.54
C GLU A 423 -27.57 -11.78 -4.39
N ASP A 424 -27.14 -11.06 -3.33
CA ASP A 424 -26.51 -11.68 -2.16
C ASP A 424 -27.54 -12.66 -1.53
N THR A 425 -27.57 -13.88 -2.03
CA THR A 425 -28.30 -14.94 -1.35
C THR A 425 -27.69 -15.12 0.04
N THR A 426 -28.49 -15.41 1.04
CA THR A 426 -28.03 -15.60 2.43
C THR A 426 -26.83 -16.56 2.52
N SER A 427 -26.80 -17.57 1.66
CA SER A 427 -25.71 -18.56 1.61
C SER A 427 -24.40 -17.95 1.08
N LEU A 428 -24.46 -17.06 0.10
CA LEU A 428 -23.29 -16.37 -0.43
C LEU A 428 -22.74 -15.37 0.59
N ALA A 429 -23.60 -14.61 1.27
CA ALA A 429 -23.21 -13.71 2.34
C ALA A 429 -22.53 -14.44 3.50
N LEU A 430 -23.06 -15.62 3.88
CA LEU A 430 -22.47 -16.46 4.93
C LEU A 430 -21.10 -17.02 4.52
N SER A 431 -20.97 -17.50 3.28
CA SER A 431 -19.69 -18.00 2.74
C SER A 431 -18.62 -16.91 2.72
N ARG A 432 -18.98 -15.71 2.29
CA ARG A 432 -18.11 -14.53 2.30
C ARG A 432 -17.71 -14.12 3.73
N ALA A 433 -18.63 -14.16 4.68
CA ALA A 433 -18.33 -13.89 6.09
C ALA A 433 -17.39 -14.94 6.68
N ALA A 434 -17.58 -16.21 6.34
CA ALA A 434 -16.70 -17.31 6.77
C ALA A 434 -15.27 -17.15 6.22
N ILE A 435 -15.12 -16.81 4.93
CA ILE A 435 -13.82 -16.54 4.30
C ILE A 435 -13.13 -15.36 4.97
N THR A 436 -13.85 -14.25 5.20
CA THR A 436 -13.32 -13.06 5.88
C THR A 436 -12.86 -13.40 7.30
N SER A 437 -13.68 -14.15 8.06
CA SER A 437 -13.34 -14.56 9.43
C SER A 437 -12.10 -15.47 9.47
N GLY A 438 -12.01 -16.44 8.55
CA GLY A 438 -10.83 -17.30 8.41
C GLY A 438 -9.57 -16.52 8.07
N ALA A 439 -9.65 -15.54 7.16
CA ALA A 439 -8.53 -14.71 6.80
C ALA A 439 -8.09 -13.78 7.95
N VAL A 440 -9.01 -13.18 8.70
CA VAL A 440 -8.67 -12.38 9.91
C VAL A 440 -8.05 -13.27 11.00
N ALA A 441 -8.58 -14.49 11.19
CA ALA A 441 -7.98 -15.46 12.11
C ALA A 441 -6.54 -15.84 11.68
N THR A 442 -6.28 -15.94 10.38
CA THR A 442 -4.92 -16.16 9.84
C THR A 442 -4.02 -14.97 10.15
N CYS A 443 -4.49 -13.72 9.96
CA CYS A 443 -3.73 -12.53 10.32
C CYS A 443 -3.39 -12.52 11.83
N PHE A 444 -4.33 -12.86 12.70
CA PHE A 444 -4.08 -12.99 14.13
C PHE A 444 -3.09 -14.14 14.44
N GLY A 445 -3.22 -15.30 13.77
CA GLY A 445 -2.26 -16.40 13.94
C GLY A 445 -0.82 -16.00 13.55
N LEU A 446 -0.67 -15.23 12.49
CA LEU A 446 0.62 -14.69 12.06
C LEU A 446 1.17 -13.63 13.04
N SER A 447 0.31 -12.84 13.69
CA SER A 447 0.74 -11.85 14.69
C SER A 447 1.40 -12.51 15.91
N GLN A 448 1.06 -13.77 16.20
CA GLN A 448 1.65 -14.51 17.33
C GLN A 448 3.07 -15.04 17.07
N LEU A 449 3.64 -14.81 15.88
CA LEU A 449 5.00 -15.25 15.56
C LEU A 449 6.08 -14.42 16.27
N GLY A 450 5.76 -13.20 16.73
CA GLY A 450 6.71 -12.35 17.45
C GLY A 450 6.33 -10.88 17.41
N GLY A 451 7.24 -10.01 17.87
CA GLY A 451 7.08 -8.56 17.82
C GLY A 451 6.96 -8.01 16.38
N PHE A 452 6.68 -6.71 16.27
CA PHE A 452 6.47 -6.04 14.98
C PHE A 452 7.63 -6.30 13.99
N GLY A 453 8.88 -6.16 14.44
CA GLY A 453 10.06 -6.37 13.60
C GLY A 453 10.14 -7.79 13.04
N VAL A 454 9.84 -8.81 13.84
CA VAL A 454 9.87 -10.22 13.41
C VAL A 454 8.83 -10.48 12.31
N VAL A 455 7.60 -10.06 12.52
CA VAL A 455 6.51 -10.27 11.55
C VAL A 455 6.77 -9.45 10.28
N ALA A 456 7.18 -8.18 10.42
CA ALA A 456 7.51 -7.32 9.30
C ALA A 456 8.71 -7.84 8.49
N ASN A 457 9.74 -8.36 9.16
CA ASN A 457 10.90 -8.98 8.52
C ASN A 457 10.51 -10.21 7.69
N LEU A 458 9.69 -11.09 8.24
CA LEU A 458 9.22 -12.29 7.55
C LEU A 458 8.34 -11.93 6.33
N VAL A 459 7.37 -11.04 6.49
CA VAL A 459 6.45 -10.62 5.43
C VAL A 459 7.20 -9.89 4.31
N GLY A 460 8.06 -8.94 4.69
CA GLY A 460 8.86 -8.16 3.76
C GLY A 460 9.90 -9.00 3.03
N GLY A 461 10.62 -9.84 3.77
CA GLY A 461 11.66 -10.68 3.19
C GLY A 461 11.12 -11.78 2.28
N LEU A 462 10.10 -12.52 2.71
CA LEU A 462 9.58 -13.65 1.95
C LEU A 462 8.57 -13.22 0.88
N ALA A 463 7.41 -12.70 1.27
CA ALA A 463 6.33 -12.46 0.33
C ALA A 463 6.58 -11.23 -0.55
N GLN A 464 6.84 -10.08 0.07
CA GLN A 464 7.06 -8.83 -0.66
C GLN A 464 8.38 -8.82 -1.40
N GLY A 465 9.47 -9.36 -0.80
CA GLY A 465 10.78 -9.46 -1.45
C GLY A 465 10.73 -10.33 -2.72
N THR A 466 10.01 -11.45 -2.69
CA THR A 466 9.80 -12.28 -3.89
C THR A 466 9.01 -11.52 -4.96
N LEU A 467 7.93 -10.87 -4.59
CA LEU A 467 7.12 -10.06 -5.52
C LEU A 467 7.87 -8.83 -6.06
N ALA A 468 8.83 -8.30 -5.31
CA ALA A 468 9.59 -7.14 -5.73
C ALA A 468 10.86 -7.49 -6.51
N PHE A 469 11.66 -8.45 -6.04
CA PHE A 469 13.01 -8.65 -6.56
C PHE A 469 13.16 -9.88 -7.46
N ILE A 470 12.23 -10.84 -7.42
CA ILE A 470 12.33 -12.06 -8.23
C ILE A 470 11.35 -12.04 -9.40
N ILE A 471 10.08 -11.81 -9.14
CA ILE A 471 9.03 -11.92 -10.17
C ILE A 471 9.17 -10.87 -11.28
N PRO A 472 9.34 -9.55 -11.01
CA PRO A 472 9.41 -8.54 -12.06
C PRO A 472 10.60 -8.72 -13.01
N PRO A 473 11.83 -9.00 -12.52
CA PRO A 473 12.94 -9.32 -13.42
C PRO A 473 12.67 -10.56 -14.27
N ALA A 474 12.11 -11.62 -13.70
CA ALA A 474 11.78 -12.84 -14.44
C ALA A 474 10.76 -12.57 -15.56
N MET A 475 9.72 -11.77 -15.29
CA MET A 475 8.75 -11.36 -16.31
C MET A 475 9.39 -10.51 -17.40
N ALA A 476 10.22 -9.53 -17.04
CA ALA A 476 10.90 -8.67 -18.00
C ALA A 476 11.80 -9.46 -18.95
N ILE A 477 12.59 -10.41 -18.42
CA ILE A 477 13.45 -11.31 -19.22
C ILE A 477 12.59 -12.19 -20.14
N ALA A 478 11.50 -12.78 -19.61
CA ALA A 478 10.65 -13.68 -20.40
C ALA A 478 9.96 -12.93 -21.55
N LEU A 479 9.49 -11.70 -21.31
CA LEU A 479 8.85 -10.87 -22.34
C LEU A 479 9.86 -10.37 -23.37
N SER A 480 11.06 -9.94 -22.95
CA SER A 480 12.15 -9.56 -23.87
C SER A 480 12.48 -10.68 -24.86
N ARG A 481 12.55 -11.92 -24.37
CA ARG A 481 12.82 -13.10 -25.21
C ARG A 481 11.67 -13.52 -26.10
N LYS A 482 10.42 -13.23 -25.71
CA LYS A 482 9.24 -13.48 -26.58
C LYS A 482 9.13 -12.48 -27.72
N SER A 483 9.57 -11.23 -27.55
CA SER A 483 9.54 -10.19 -28.56
C SER A 483 10.78 -10.17 -29.46
N GLY A 484 11.89 -10.81 -29.06
CA GLY A 484 13.16 -10.90 -29.80
C GLY A 484 13.44 -12.30 -30.36
N ASP A 485 14.70 -12.52 -30.79
CA ASP A 485 15.19 -13.79 -31.31
C ASP A 485 15.50 -14.84 -30.22
N GLY A 486 15.18 -14.53 -28.96
CA GLY A 486 15.46 -15.38 -27.81
C GLY A 486 16.91 -15.35 -27.31
N SER A 487 17.78 -14.53 -27.92
CA SER A 487 19.18 -14.37 -27.50
C SER A 487 19.30 -13.52 -26.24
N PHE A 488 20.41 -13.73 -25.52
CA PHE A 488 20.75 -12.89 -24.36
C PHE A 488 21.11 -11.48 -24.84
N THR A 489 20.50 -10.47 -24.22
CA THR A 489 20.76 -9.06 -24.51
C THR A 489 21.42 -8.37 -23.31
N GLU A 490 22.27 -7.36 -23.57
CA GLU A 490 22.87 -6.56 -22.50
C GLU A 490 21.84 -5.87 -21.60
N SER A 491 20.65 -5.61 -22.13
CA SER A 491 19.52 -5.04 -21.36
C SER A 491 18.96 -6.00 -20.30
N GLU A 492 19.26 -7.30 -20.40
CA GLU A 492 18.86 -8.29 -19.38
C GLU A 492 19.78 -8.31 -18.16
N ILE A 493 21.03 -7.79 -18.26
CA ILE A 493 22.01 -7.83 -17.16
C ILE A 493 21.45 -7.22 -15.85
N PRO A 494 20.86 -6.03 -15.82
CA PRO A 494 20.28 -5.47 -14.60
C PRO A 494 19.16 -6.34 -14.02
N GLN A 495 18.37 -6.99 -14.88
CA GLN A 495 17.29 -7.89 -14.45
C GLN A 495 17.84 -9.15 -13.79
N TRP A 496 18.90 -9.76 -14.39
CA TRP A 496 19.57 -10.91 -13.80
C TRP A 496 20.23 -10.58 -12.46
N LEU A 497 20.89 -9.41 -12.33
CA LEU A 497 21.49 -8.96 -11.09
C LEU A 497 20.42 -8.75 -10.01
N THR A 498 19.32 -8.07 -10.33
CA THR A 498 18.21 -7.85 -9.39
C THR A 498 17.57 -9.17 -8.97
N GLY A 499 17.32 -10.07 -9.91
CA GLY A 499 16.72 -11.39 -9.62
C GLY A 499 17.63 -12.25 -8.73
N SER A 500 18.93 -12.29 -9.03
CA SER A 500 19.90 -13.04 -8.21
C SER A 500 20.02 -12.47 -6.80
N PHE A 501 20.06 -11.14 -6.67
CA PHE A 501 20.01 -10.47 -5.38
C PHE A 501 18.72 -10.82 -4.63
N GLY A 502 17.57 -10.81 -5.30
CA GLY A 502 16.28 -11.18 -4.71
C GLY A 502 16.30 -12.61 -4.16
N VAL A 503 16.80 -13.58 -4.93
CA VAL A 503 16.91 -14.98 -4.47
C VAL A 503 17.79 -15.08 -3.24
N LEU A 504 18.95 -14.40 -3.24
CA LEU A 504 19.86 -14.39 -2.09
C LEU A 504 19.15 -13.84 -0.84
N VAL A 505 18.58 -12.64 -0.93
CA VAL A 505 17.92 -11.95 0.19
C VAL A 505 16.76 -12.78 0.73
N VAL A 506 15.83 -13.19 -0.14
CA VAL A 506 14.65 -13.97 0.27
C VAL A 506 15.06 -15.26 0.98
N SER A 507 16.08 -15.96 0.45
CA SER A 507 16.60 -17.20 1.06
C SER A 507 17.23 -16.93 2.43
N CYS A 508 18.05 -15.89 2.55
CA CYS A 508 18.71 -15.54 3.81
C CYS A 508 17.70 -15.12 4.87
N VAL A 509 16.81 -14.15 4.55
CA VAL A 509 15.80 -13.68 5.51
C VAL A 509 14.93 -14.85 5.99
N THR A 510 14.45 -15.68 5.05
CA THR A 510 13.61 -16.83 5.40
C THR A 510 14.34 -17.80 6.32
N TYR A 511 15.58 -18.15 5.98
CA TYR A 511 16.38 -19.08 6.77
C TYR A 511 16.66 -18.55 8.18
N PHE A 512 17.13 -17.32 8.31
CA PHE A 512 17.50 -16.75 9.61
C PHE A 512 16.26 -16.45 10.46
N THR A 513 15.19 -15.91 9.91
CA THR A 513 13.95 -15.65 10.66
C THR A 513 13.34 -16.96 11.20
N LEU A 514 13.33 -18.03 10.39
CA LEU A 514 12.82 -19.32 10.84
C LEU A 514 13.72 -19.97 11.89
N THR A 515 15.06 -19.84 11.77
CA THR A 515 15.98 -20.40 12.76
C THR A 515 15.95 -19.66 14.09
N GLU A 516 15.72 -18.33 14.08
CA GLU A 516 15.54 -17.56 15.31
C GLU A 516 14.19 -17.86 15.99
N SER A 517 13.12 -17.98 15.24
CA SER A 517 11.80 -18.30 15.80
C SER A 517 11.71 -19.73 16.39
N LEU A 518 12.65 -20.61 16.04
CA LEU A 518 12.73 -21.99 16.56
C LEU A 518 13.68 -22.14 17.77
N ARG A 519 14.45 -21.10 18.09
CA ARG A 519 15.31 -21.03 19.30
C ARG A 519 14.57 -20.45 20.47
#